data_902b9b601cfa52192d533ee387a2adf1
#
_entry.id   902b9b601cfa52192d533ee387a2adf1
#
_cell.length_a   1.000
_cell.length_b   1.000
_cell.length_c   1.000
_cell.angle_alpha   90.00
_cell.angle_beta   90.00
_cell.angle_gamma   90.00
#
_symmetry.space_group_name_H-M   'P 1'
#
loop_
_entity.id
_entity.type
_entity.pdbx_description
1 polymer ?
#
loop_
_entity_poly.entity_id
_entity_poly.type
_entity_poly.pdbx_seq_one_letter_code
_entity_poly.pdbx_strand_id
1 'polypeptide(L)'
;MTDEQRDQAEHDGQRHADATPDGRQPPAPSFTPPRDLLTAYLLLLLRNWNMHGYQLMQQLMLFGYQPTDPGSIYRQLRQLERQGFIRSSWETSDSGPARRTYTLTDAGNAFLNAWAAAIENYQKTLKFWSDLYAGIINPGTRE
;
A
#
# COMPACT_ATOMS: atom_id res chain seq x y z
N MET A 1 51.58 40.52 16.02
CA MET A 1 50.57 40.17 16.97
C MET A 1 49.52 39.36 16.27
N THR A 2 49.79 38.31 16.27
CA THR A 2 49.47 36.91 16.61
C THR A 2 48.52 36.30 15.65
N ASP A 3 49.15 35.65 14.67
CA ASP A 3 48.53 34.80 13.67
C ASP A 3 48.21 33.39 14.19
N GLU A 4 47.71 33.26 15.40
CA GLU A 4 47.49 31.94 16.00
C GLU A 4 46.03 31.56 16.22
N GLN A 5 45.10 32.19 15.54
CA GLN A 5 43.67 31.85 15.71
C GLN A 5 42.94 31.55 14.39
N ARG A 6 43.65 31.09 13.38
CA ARG A 6 43.01 30.77 12.10
C ARG A 6 42.99 29.29 11.71
N ASP A 7 43.43 28.40 12.57
CA ASP A 7 43.62 26.99 12.20
C ASP A 7 42.73 26.00 12.94
N GLN A 8 41.54 26.42 13.39
CA GLN A 8 40.63 25.47 14.07
C GLN A 8 39.21 25.41 13.49
N ALA A 9 39.02 25.78 12.24
CA ALA A 9 37.68 25.77 11.66
C ALA A 9 37.51 24.84 10.46
N GLU A 10 38.40 23.90 10.24
CA GLU A 10 38.24 22.99 9.10
C GLU A 10 38.49 21.53 9.48
N HIS A 11 37.72 21.02 10.43
CA HIS A 11 37.69 19.58 10.64
C HIS A 11 36.35 19.10 11.20
N ASP A 12 35.25 19.54 10.58
CA ASP A 12 33.96 18.99 10.91
C ASP A 12 33.19 18.68 9.62
N GLY A 13 33.57 17.66 8.98
CA GLY A 13 32.88 17.26 7.78
C GLY A 13 33.27 15.91 7.26
N GLN A 14 32.96 14.88 7.95
CA GLN A 14 32.75 13.54 7.34
C GLN A 14 32.63 12.51 8.46
N ARG A 15 31.51 12.55 9.14
CA ARG A 15 31.06 11.34 9.81
C ARG A 15 30.40 10.48 8.76
N HIS A 16 31.18 9.65 8.12
CA HIS A 16 30.63 8.47 7.47
C HIS A 16 29.84 7.75 8.55
N ALA A 17 28.55 7.59 8.31
CA ALA A 17 27.75 6.63 9.06
C ALA A 17 28.37 5.25 8.81
N ASP A 18 29.35 4.93 9.61
CA ASP A 18 30.01 3.65 9.56
C ASP A 18 28.97 2.57 9.93
N ALA A 19 28.85 1.61 9.06
CA ALA A 19 28.08 0.41 9.32
C ALA A 19 28.48 -0.14 10.68
N THR A 20 27.50 -0.39 11.51
CA THR A 20 27.61 -0.85 12.88
C THR A 20 28.59 -2.01 13.00
N PRO A 21 29.65 -1.91 13.82
CA PRO A 21 30.60 -3.00 14.01
C PRO A 21 30.05 -4.18 14.82
N ASP A 22 28.77 -4.24 15.09
CA ASP A 22 28.18 -5.19 16.03
C ASP A 22 27.64 -6.48 15.36
N GLY A 23 27.92 -6.72 14.09
CA GLY A 23 27.56 -7.97 13.42
C GLY A 23 26.06 -8.34 13.45
N ARG A 24 25.22 -7.44 13.91
CA ARG A 24 23.76 -7.64 13.90
C ARG A 24 23.23 -7.34 12.52
N GLN A 25 22.48 -8.30 11.97
CA GLN A 25 21.75 -8.05 10.74
C GLN A 25 20.73 -6.94 10.98
N PRO A 26 20.59 -5.99 10.03
CA PRO A 26 19.53 -5.02 10.11
C PRO A 26 18.17 -5.74 10.16
N PRO A 27 17.17 -5.19 10.86
CA PRO A 27 15.86 -5.81 10.87
C PRO A 27 15.32 -5.93 9.44
N ALA A 28 14.64 -7.04 9.16
CA ALA A 28 14.04 -7.25 7.85
C ALA A 28 13.10 -6.08 7.51
N PRO A 29 13.18 -5.51 6.30
CA PRO A 29 12.25 -4.48 5.89
C PRO A 29 10.83 -5.03 5.88
N SER A 30 9.90 -4.28 6.44
CA SER A 30 8.48 -4.60 6.37
C SER A 30 7.86 -3.87 5.18
N PHE A 31 7.13 -4.62 4.37
CA PHE A 31 6.38 -4.04 3.27
C PHE A 31 4.97 -3.70 3.73
N THR A 32 4.67 -2.41 3.70
CA THR A 32 3.28 -1.95 3.86
C THR A 32 2.68 -1.85 2.46
N PRO A 33 1.52 -2.47 2.21
CA PRO A 33 0.86 -2.33 0.93
C PRO A 33 0.65 -0.85 0.59
N PRO A 34 0.94 -0.40 -0.62
CA PRO A 34 0.67 0.97 -1.04
C PRO A 34 -0.80 1.34 -0.84
N ARG A 35 -1.07 2.63 -0.58
CA ARG A 35 -2.45 3.12 -0.43
C ARG A 35 -3.34 2.77 -1.63
N ASP A 36 -2.75 2.70 -2.80
CA ASP A 36 -3.46 2.35 -4.02
C ASP A 36 -4.03 0.93 -3.98
N LEU A 37 -3.37 0.01 -3.29
CA LEU A 37 -3.89 -1.34 -3.11
C LEU A 37 -5.15 -1.39 -2.25
N LEU A 38 -5.38 -0.42 -1.37
CA LEU A 38 -6.65 -0.33 -0.63
C LEU A 38 -7.84 -0.23 -1.58
N THR A 39 -7.73 0.60 -2.60
CA THR A 39 -8.75 0.71 -3.64
C THR A 39 -9.03 -0.64 -4.30
N ALA A 40 -7.98 -1.34 -4.72
CA ALA A 40 -8.09 -2.65 -5.36
C ALA A 40 -8.78 -3.67 -4.45
N TYR A 41 -8.43 -3.71 -3.17
CA TYR A 41 -9.07 -4.61 -2.19
C TYR A 41 -10.55 -4.29 -1.97
N LEU A 42 -10.88 -3.02 -1.80
CA LEU A 42 -12.28 -2.61 -1.61
C LEU A 42 -13.15 -3.00 -2.81
N LEU A 43 -12.69 -2.74 -4.02
CA LEU A 43 -13.40 -3.11 -5.24
C LEU A 43 -13.57 -4.63 -5.34
N LEU A 44 -12.53 -5.39 -5.03
CA LEU A 44 -12.57 -6.86 -5.09
C LEU A 44 -13.58 -7.45 -4.09
N LEU A 45 -13.58 -6.94 -2.87
CA LEU A 45 -14.53 -7.38 -1.85
C LEU A 45 -15.97 -7.06 -2.27
N LEU A 46 -16.20 -5.88 -2.81
CA LEU A 46 -17.54 -5.46 -3.23
C LEU A 46 -18.00 -6.12 -4.53
N ARG A 47 -17.10 -6.68 -5.34
CA ARG A 47 -17.49 -7.50 -6.49
C ARG A 47 -18.19 -8.79 -6.06
N ASN A 48 -17.73 -9.39 -4.99
CA ASN A 48 -18.19 -10.69 -4.56
C ASN A 48 -19.32 -10.61 -3.52
N TRP A 49 -19.36 -9.54 -2.75
CA TRP A 49 -20.32 -9.38 -1.65
C TRP A 49 -20.78 -7.94 -1.50
N ASN A 50 -22.04 -7.78 -1.16
CA ASN A 50 -22.53 -6.50 -0.67
C ASN A 50 -22.17 -6.39 0.80
N MET A 51 -21.44 -5.35 1.16
CA MET A 51 -20.93 -5.19 2.53
C MET A 51 -21.18 -3.79 3.05
N HIS A 52 -21.41 -3.68 4.35
CA HIS A 52 -21.34 -2.41 5.04
C HIS A 52 -19.89 -2.10 5.49
N GLY A 53 -19.62 -0.83 5.83
CA GLY A 53 -18.25 -0.36 6.09
C GLY A 53 -17.51 -1.14 7.16
N TYR A 54 -18.20 -1.57 8.22
CA TYR A 54 -17.58 -2.34 9.29
C TYR A 54 -17.11 -3.73 8.81
N GLN A 55 -17.90 -4.41 8.00
CA GLN A 55 -17.52 -5.69 7.41
C GLN A 55 -16.32 -5.55 6.49
N LEU A 56 -16.26 -4.49 5.69
CA LEU A 56 -15.12 -4.19 4.84
C LEU A 56 -13.85 -4.01 5.66
N MET A 57 -13.92 -3.29 6.77
CA MET A 57 -12.80 -3.13 7.69
C MET A 57 -12.29 -4.47 8.22
N GLN A 58 -13.20 -5.34 8.66
CA GLN A 58 -12.84 -6.65 9.17
C GLN A 58 -12.14 -7.52 8.12
N GLN A 59 -12.66 -7.51 6.89
CA GLN A 59 -12.07 -8.27 5.78
C GLN A 59 -10.68 -7.74 5.40
N LEU A 60 -10.50 -6.43 5.37
CA LEU A 60 -9.21 -5.81 5.08
C LEU A 60 -8.15 -6.21 6.11
N MET A 61 -8.52 -6.28 7.39
CA MET A 61 -7.62 -6.74 8.44
C MET A 61 -7.16 -8.19 8.23
N LEU A 62 -8.05 -9.05 7.74
CA LEU A 62 -7.70 -10.45 7.41
C LEU A 62 -6.69 -10.54 6.27
N PHE A 63 -6.69 -9.59 5.35
CA PHE A 63 -5.69 -9.51 4.27
C PHE A 63 -4.37 -8.84 4.70
N GLY A 64 -4.21 -8.56 6.00
CA GLY A 64 -3.02 -7.91 6.53
C GLY A 64 -3.00 -6.40 6.35
N TYR A 65 -4.09 -5.80 5.90
CA TYR A 65 -4.23 -4.37 5.79
C TYR A 65 -4.68 -3.79 7.14
N GLN A 66 -3.75 -3.13 7.83
CA GLN A 66 -4.10 -2.46 9.08
C GLN A 66 -4.31 -0.96 8.81
N PRO A 67 -5.55 -0.49 8.81
CA PRO A 67 -5.79 0.94 8.70
C PRO A 67 -5.29 1.63 9.97
N THR A 68 -4.39 2.56 9.80
CA THR A 68 -3.91 3.41 10.91
C THR A 68 -5.01 4.35 11.41
N ASP A 69 -6.03 4.57 10.61
CA ASP A 69 -7.15 5.43 10.89
C ASP A 69 -8.44 4.85 10.27
N PRO A 70 -9.45 4.50 11.08
CA PRO A 70 -10.73 4.00 10.57
C PRO A 70 -11.40 4.97 9.57
N GLY A 71 -11.19 6.27 9.75
CA GLY A 71 -11.73 7.29 8.84
C GLY A 71 -11.18 7.20 7.42
N SER A 72 -10.00 6.63 7.22
CA SER A 72 -9.39 6.51 5.89
C SER A 72 -10.20 5.62 4.95
N ILE A 73 -10.77 4.52 5.46
CA ILE A 73 -11.61 3.61 4.68
C ILE A 73 -12.90 4.30 4.25
N TYR A 74 -13.55 5.01 5.16
CA TYR A 74 -14.78 5.75 4.85
C TYR A 74 -14.54 6.89 3.88
N ARG A 75 -13.40 7.57 3.97
CA ARG A 75 -13.01 8.59 2.97
C ARG A 75 -12.80 7.98 1.60
N GLN A 76 -12.15 6.82 1.54
CA GLN A 76 -11.92 6.10 0.29
C GLN A 76 -13.25 5.62 -0.32
N LEU A 77 -14.15 5.07 0.48
CA LEU A 77 -15.49 4.68 0.03
C LEU A 77 -16.27 5.85 -0.55
N ARG A 78 -16.25 6.99 0.12
CA ARG A 78 -16.90 8.21 -0.38
C ARG A 78 -16.30 8.69 -1.69
N GLN A 79 -14.97 8.59 -1.84
CA GLN A 79 -14.29 8.96 -3.07
C GLN A 79 -14.69 8.03 -4.22
N LEU A 80 -14.71 6.73 -4.00
CA LEU A 80 -15.12 5.74 -4.99
C LEU A 80 -16.59 5.92 -5.40
N GLU A 81 -17.46 6.26 -4.46
CA GLU A 81 -18.87 6.56 -4.75
C GLU A 81 -19.02 7.82 -5.61
N ARG A 82 -18.27 8.88 -5.28
CA ARG A 82 -18.27 10.12 -6.10
C ARG A 82 -17.77 9.88 -7.51
N GLN A 83 -16.82 8.97 -7.68
CA GLN A 83 -16.28 8.58 -8.99
C GLN A 83 -17.21 7.63 -9.77
N GLY A 84 -18.26 7.14 -9.13
CA GLY A 84 -19.22 6.24 -9.76
C GLY A 84 -18.81 4.77 -9.81
N PHE A 85 -17.78 4.38 -9.09
CA PHE A 85 -17.29 2.99 -9.05
C PHE A 85 -18.04 2.11 -8.07
N ILE A 86 -18.62 2.69 -7.05
CA ILE A 86 -19.46 2.01 -6.08
C ILE A 86 -20.75 2.79 -5.84
N ARG A 87 -21.75 2.11 -5.33
CA ARG A 87 -23.03 2.68 -4.95
C ARG A 87 -23.34 2.28 -3.52
N SER A 88 -23.97 3.18 -2.76
CA SER A 88 -24.43 2.88 -1.42
C SER A 88 -25.93 2.91 -1.33
N SER A 89 -26.46 2.09 -0.43
CA SER A 89 -27.87 2.08 -0.07
C SER A 89 -27.99 1.85 1.43
N TRP A 90 -29.10 2.34 2.01
CA TRP A 90 -29.39 2.12 3.41
C TRP A 90 -30.21 0.83 3.57
N GLU A 91 -29.72 -0.09 4.40
CA GLU A 91 -30.50 -1.24 4.84
C GLU A 91 -31.12 -0.96 6.20
N THR A 92 -32.43 -1.06 6.26
CA THR A 92 -33.19 -1.00 7.51
C THR A 92 -33.38 -2.42 8.02
N SER A 93 -32.84 -2.74 9.20
CA SER A 93 -33.16 -3.98 9.86
C SER A 93 -34.11 -3.73 11.03
N ASP A 94 -35.03 -4.67 11.29
CA ASP A 94 -36.00 -4.57 12.38
C ASP A 94 -35.36 -4.58 13.78
N SER A 95 -34.06 -4.85 13.88
CA SER A 95 -33.37 -5.06 15.15
C SER A 95 -32.13 -4.17 15.35
N GLY A 96 -32.01 -3.04 14.64
CA GLY A 96 -30.87 -2.14 14.83
C GLY A 96 -30.92 -0.89 13.99
N PRO A 97 -29.93 0.03 14.13
CA PRO A 97 -29.84 1.22 13.32
C PRO A 97 -29.64 0.86 11.85
N ALA A 98 -30.16 1.69 10.95
CA ALA A 98 -29.96 1.56 9.52
C ALA A 98 -28.45 1.53 9.20
N ARG A 99 -28.04 0.60 8.33
CA ARG A 99 -26.65 0.41 7.91
C ARG A 99 -26.49 0.76 6.44
N ARG A 100 -25.37 1.42 6.12
CA ARG A 100 -25.03 1.75 4.75
C ARG A 100 -24.29 0.58 4.11
N THR A 101 -24.87 0.03 3.05
CA THR A 101 -24.32 -1.10 2.30
C THR A 101 -23.76 -0.60 0.98
N TYR A 102 -22.63 -1.10 0.59
CA TYR A 102 -21.93 -0.72 -0.64
C TYR A 102 -21.96 -1.85 -1.66
N THR A 103 -22.12 -1.49 -2.92
CA THR A 103 -22.13 -2.42 -4.07
C THR A 103 -21.26 -1.89 -5.18
N LEU A 104 -20.66 -2.78 -5.95
CA LEU A 104 -19.85 -2.42 -7.10
C LEU A 104 -20.75 -2.07 -8.29
N THR A 105 -20.43 -0.99 -9.01
CA THR A 105 -21.09 -0.64 -10.27
C THR A 105 -20.39 -1.31 -11.45
N ASP A 106 -20.99 -1.26 -12.65
CA ASP A 106 -20.34 -1.75 -13.87
C ASP A 106 -19.03 -0.99 -14.14
N ALA A 107 -19.02 0.32 -13.94
CA ALA A 107 -17.80 1.13 -14.02
C ALA A 107 -16.77 0.70 -12.99
N GLY A 108 -17.20 0.36 -11.78
CA GLY A 108 -16.33 -0.17 -10.73
C GLY A 108 -15.72 -1.52 -11.10
N ASN A 109 -16.50 -2.39 -11.75
CA ASN A 109 -15.99 -3.67 -12.22
C ASN A 109 -14.94 -3.50 -13.32
N ALA A 110 -15.15 -2.58 -14.25
CA ALA A 110 -14.16 -2.26 -15.28
C ALA A 110 -12.87 -1.70 -14.64
N PHE A 111 -13.00 -0.85 -13.64
CA PHE A 111 -11.85 -0.31 -12.89
C PHE A 111 -11.11 -1.40 -12.11
N LEU A 112 -11.82 -2.33 -11.51
CA LEU A 112 -11.22 -3.50 -10.85
C LEU A 112 -10.40 -4.35 -11.82
N ASN A 113 -10.92 -4.57 -13.03
CA ASN A 113 -10.19 -5.31 -14.07
C ASN A 113 -8.89 -4.59 -14.47
N ALA A 114 -8.91 -3.26 -14.55
CA ALA A 114 -7.70 -2.47 -14.79
C ALA A 114 -6.69 -2.63 -13.64
N TRP A 115 -7.15 -2.66 -12.40
CA TRP A 115 -6.31 -2.95 -11.23
C TRP A 115 -5.69 -4.34 -11.29
N ALA A 116 -6.48 -5.35 -11.68
CA ALA A 116 -5.97 -6.71 -11.81
C ALA A 116 -4.82 -6.80 -12.82
N ALA A 117 -4.94 -6.13 -13.96
CA ALA A 117 -3.87 -6.05 -14.95
C ALA A 117 -2.62 -5.33 -14.43
N ALA A 118 -2.81 -4.22 -13.71
CA ALA A 118 -1.70 -3.46 -13.12
C ALA A 118 -0.96 -4.28 -12.05
N ILE A 119 -1.69 -5.01 -11.22
CA ILE A 119 -1.14 -5.88 -10.18
C ILE A 119 -0.36 -7.03 -10.83
N GLU A 120 -0.89 -7.64 -11.89
CA GLU A 120 -0.18 -8.69 -12.63
C GLU A 120 1.16 -8.20 -13.18
N ASN A 121 1.19 -7.00 -13.77
CA ASN A 121 2.43 -6.38 -14.23
C ASN A 121 3.41 -6.13 -13.10
N TYR A 122 2.92 -5.70 -11.95
CA TYR A 122 3.75 -5.48 -10.77
C TYR A 122 4.34 -6.79 -10.24
N GLN A 123 3.57 -7.87 -10.23
CA GLN A 123 4.06 -9.20 -9.88
C GLN A 123 5.21 -9.65 -10.79
N LYS A 124 5.11 -9.39 -12.10
CA LYS A 124 6.19 -9.68 -13.06
C LYS A 124 7.46 -8.89 -12.73
N THR A 125 7.32 -7.62 -12.37
CA THR A 125 8.43 -6.78 -11.95
C THR A 125 9.11 -7.33 -10.70
N LEU A 126 8.33 -7.75 -9.70
CA LEU A 126 8.86 -8.34 -8.47
C LEU A 126 9.56 -9.68 -8.75
N LYS A 127 8.99 -10.50 -9.61
CA LYS A 127 9.63 -11.76 -10.03
C LYS A 127 10.96 -11.51 -10.73
N PHE A 128 11.01 -10.53 -11.61
CA PHE A 128 12.26 -10.14 -12.28
C PHE A 128 13.33 -9.75 -11.27
N TRP A 129 12.97 -8.96 -10.28
CA TRP A 129 13.88 -8.58 -9.20
C TRP A 129 14.40 -9.81 -8.44
N SER A 130 13.51 -10.72 -8.10
CA SER A 130 13.86 -11.95 -7.38
C SER A 130 14.79 -12.85 -8.21
N ASP A 131 14.55 -12.95 -9.51
CA ASP A 131 15.36 -13.72 -10.43
C ASP A 131 16.75 -13.10 -10.61
N LEU A 132 16.85 -11.78 -10.64
CA LEU A 132 18.15 -11.08 -10.62
C LEU A 132 18.92 -11.37 -9.33
N TYR A 133 18.24 -11.26 -8.21
CA TYR A 133 18.84 -11.51 -6.89
C TYR A 133 19.36 -12.95 -6.78
N ALA A 134 18.60 -13.91 -7.27
CA ALA A 134 18.97 -15.33 -7.26
C ALA A 134 20.04 -15.70 -8.30
N GLY A 135 20.41 -14.79 -9.18
CA GLY A 135 21.36 -15.05 -10.25
C GLY A 135 20.83 -15.91 -11.40
N ILE A 136 19.51 -16.09 -11.48
CA ILE A 136 18.84 -16.85 -12.55
C ILE A 136 18.93 -16.11 -13.88
N ILE A 137 18.86 -14.78 -13.84
CA ILE A 137 19.03 -13.91 -15.00
C ILE A 137 20.19 -12.94 -14.75
N ASN A 138 20.89 -12.57 -15.83
CA ASN A 138 21.99 -11.63 -15.78
C ASN A 138 21.70 -10.46 -16.72
N PRO A 139 21.58 -9.23 -16.20
CA PRO A 139 21.27 -8.07 -17.04
C PRO A 139 22.39 -7.68 -18.01
N GLY A 140 23.61 -8.22 -17.79
CA GLY A 140 24.77 -7.94 -18.62
C GLY A 140 24.93 -8.85 -19.85
N THR A 141 24.10 -9.89 -19.97
CA THR A 141 24.16 -10.80 -21.12
C THR A 141 23.10 -10.38 -22.13
N ARG A 142 23.47 -9.48 -23.02
CA ARG A 142 22.70 -9.30 -24.26
C ARG A 142 23.16 -10.40 -25.23
N GLU A 143 22.33 -11.34 -25.47
CA GLU A 143 22.44 -12.15 -26.69
C GLU A 143 21.90 -11.38 -27.88
#